data_9d1ce37f0c510269844a4251392e3136
#
_entry.id   9d1ce37f0c510269844a4251392e3136
#
_cell.length_a   1.000
_cell.length_b   1.000
_cell.length_c   1.000
_cell.angle_alpha   90.00
_cell.angle_beta   90.00
_cell.angle_gamma   90.00
#
_symmetry.space_group_name_H-M   'P 1'
#
loop_
_entity.id
_entity.type
_entity.pdbx_description
1 polymer ?
#
loop_
_entity_poly.entity_id
_entity_poly.type
_entity_poly.pdbx_seq_one_letter_code
_entity_poly.pdbx_strand_id
1 'polypeptide(L)'
;DYKVSELIKMLFVPSSSAAVIMLANAVTDNDPDKFLDLMNQYAQEMGMSHTKWHNPNGAMISVLQGYYNPQRYDVNANNEITARDMSILAYHIVNDLPEMLEYTKQAHTTIMEGTPYEQSYDNYNTSLEGGKFALKGTDGLKTGSSPTADYNYTATTKRGKQRIIEVILGVGNYDVEIAESYRNQIGNTLAEKMFADYQYKKILSAGDHTIDGKTIHLKQDFYATVKKGTKPALKLENNRLVVHNGLQQVSPSIKPGVAVSDSKTTTFSSKSKGLDVMWLFCFLPAGILYLIFKQTDPKRRK
;
A
#
# COMPACT_ATOMS: atom_id res chain seq x y z
N ASP A 1 -12.03 -3.75 -26.33
CA ASP A 1 -11.64 -2.72 -25.33
C ASP A 1 -12.02 -3.21 -23.95
N TYR A 2 -11.14 -2.98 -22.96
CA TYR A 2 -11.42 -3.28 -21.55
C TYR A 2 -11.77 -1.99 -20.81
N LYS A 3 -12.67 -2.09 -19.83
CA LYS A 3 -12.86 -1.01 -18.86
C LYS A 3 -11.65 -0.95 -17.95
N VAL A 4 -11.29 0.24 -17.49
CA VAL A 4 -10.17 0.43 -16.54
C VAL A 4 -10.37 -0.39 -15.27
N SER A 5 -11.60 -0.46 -14.75
CA SER A 5 -11.94 -1.28 -13.57
C SER A 5 -11.67 -2.77 -13.78
N GLU A 6 -11.83 -3.28 -15.01
CA GLU A 6 -11.52 -4.68 -15.33
C GLU A 6 -10.01 -4.91 -15.42
N LEU A 7 -9.26 -3.98 -16.02
CA LEU A 7 -7.79 -4.05 -16.01
C LEU A 7 -7.23 -4.05 -14.59
N ILE A 8 -7.86 -3.29 -13.68
CA ILE A 8 -7.48 -3.28 -12.27
C ILE A 8 -7.77 -4.63 -11.60
N LYS A 9 -8.93 -5.21 -11.83
CA LYS A 9 -9.25 -6.57 -11.35
C LYS A 9 -8.22 -7.57 -11.86
N MET A 10 -7.92 -7.53 -13.18
CA MET A 10 -6.92 -8.41 -13.80
C MET A 10 -5.53 -8.25 -13.21
N LEU A 11 -5.15 -7.04 -12.82
CA LEU A 11 -3.88 -6.78 -12.20
C LEU A 11 -3.81 -7.34 -10.76
N PHE A 12 -4.84 -7.09 -9.94
CA PHE A 12 -4.80 -7.49 -8.53
C PHE A 12 -5.10 -8.97 -8.31
N VAL A 13 -6.04 -9.55 -9.06
CA VAL A 13 -6.50 -10.91 -8.81
C VAL A 13 -5.60 -11.93 -9.55
N PRO A 14 -5.59 -12.06 -10.89
CA PRO A 14 -4.70 -13.00 -11.57
C PRO A 14 -3.29 -12.45 -11.83
N SER A 15 -2.94 -11.27 -11.32
CA SER A 15 -1.61 -10.68 -11.52
C SER A 15 -1.21 -10.50 -13.00
N SER A 16 -2.13 -10.05 -13.85
CA SER A 16 -1.93 -9.94 -15.30
C SER A 16 -0.90 -8.87 -15.66
N SER A 17 0.24 -9.29 -16.21
CA SER A 17 1.25 -8.39 -16.77
C SER A 17 0.74 -7.55 -17.93
N ALA A 18 -0.13 -8.11 -18.77
CA ALA A 18 -0.73 -7.39 -19.89
C ALA A 18 -1.62 -6.23 -19.40
N ALA A 19 -2.42 -6.45 -18.35
CA ALA A 19 -3.24 -5.40 -17.76
C ALA A 19 -2.38 -4.27 -17.19
N VAL A 20 -1.25 -4.59 -16.53
CA VAL A 20 -0.28 -3.61 -16.04
C VAL A 20 0.26 -2.76 -17.17
N ILE A 21 0.72 -3.37 -18.26
CA ILE A 21 1.29 -2.66 -19.40
C ILE A 21 0.23 -1.74 -20.05
N MET A 22 -1.01 -2.23 -20.23
CA MET A 22 -2.10 -1.42 -20.78
C MET A 22 -2.39 -0.20 -19.90
N LEU A 23 -2.38 -0.37 -18.60
CA LEU A 23 -2.58 0.72 -17.64
C LEU A 23 -1.39 1.70 -17.66
N ALA A 24 -0.15 1.21 -17.69
CA ALA A 24 1.05 2.05 -17.79
C ALA A 24 1.03 2.91 -19.05
N ASN A 25 0.74 2.30 -20.19
CA ASN A 25 0.63 2.97 -21.48
C ASN A 25 -0.47 4.04 -21.49
N ALA A 26 -1.61 3.76 -20.87
CA ALA A 26 -2.71 4.73 -20.78
C ALA A 26 -2.36 5.96 -19.92
N VAL A 27 -1.47 5.82 -18.94
CA VAL A 27 -1.03 6.94 -18.09
C VAL A 27 -0.07 7.86 -18.79
N THR A 28 0.81 7.35 -19.63
CA THR A 28 1.93 8.09 -20.23
C THR A 28 1.87 8.16 -21.74
N ASP A 29 0.71 7.96 -22.36
CA ASP A 29 0.49 7.99 -23.79
C ASP A 29 1.47 7.07 -24.56
N ASN A 30 1.64 5.84 -24.06
CA ASN A 30 2.54 4.82 -24.57
C ASN A 30 4.04 5.18 -24.47
N ASP A 31 4.43 5.99 -23.50
CA ASP A 31 5.83 6.27 -23.19
C ASP A 31 6.31 5.42 -22.00
N PRO A 32 7.01 4.28 -22.24
CA PRO A 32 7.45 3.38 -21.17
C PRO A 32 8.56 3.97 -20.30
N ASP A 33 9.43 4.82 -20.86
CA ASP A 33 10.48 5.49 -20.10
C ASP A 33 9.91 6.50 -19.12
N LYS A 34 8.95 7.29 -19.56
CA LYS A 34 8.24 8.26 -18.72
C LYS A 34 7.49 7.57 -17.57
N PHE A 35 6.92 6.39 -17.82
CA PHE A 35 6.25 5.65 -16.78
C PHE A 35 7.22 5.16 -15.68
N LEU A 36 8.37 4.63 -16.06
CA LEU A 36 9.39 4.19 -15.12
C LEU A 36 10.05 5.37 -14.38
N ASP A 37 10.22 6.52 -15.04
CA ASP A 37 10.66 7.75 -14.39
C ASP A 37 9.70 8.15 -13.27
N LEU A 38 8.37 8.15 -13.55
CA LEU A 38 7.36 8.45 -12.55
C LEU A 38 7.40 7.48 -11.38
N MET A 39 7.52 6.17 -11.64
CA MET A 39 7.63 5.18 -10.57
C MET A 39 8.82 5.46 -9.65
N ASN A 40 10.00 5.72 -10.21
CA ASN A 40 11.21 6.00 -9.44
C ASN A 40 11.14 7.34 -8.71
N GLN A 41 10.57 8.38 -9.34
CA GLN A 41 10.32 9.67 -8.69
C GLN A 41 9.45 9.51 -7.45
N TYR A 42 8.32 8.83 -7.55
CA TYR A 42 7.42 8.64 -6.42
C TYR A 42 8.02 7.77 -5.31
N ALA A 43 8.80 6.75 -5.66
CA ALA A 43 9.54 5.99 -4.68
C ALA A 43 10.45 6.90 -3.83
N GLN A 44 11.18 7.82 -4.48
CA GLN A 44 12.02 8.80 -3.79
C GLN A 44 11.20 9.78 -2.92
N GLU A 45 10.12 10.32 -3.45
CA GLU A 45 9.23 11.26 -2.74
C GLU A 45 8.60 10.64 -1.48
N MET A 46 8.27 9.34 -1.52
CA MET A 46 7.80 8.60 -0.36
C MET A 46 8.92 8.21 0.63
N GLY A 47 10.18 8.41 0.27
CA GLY A 47 11.33 8.04 1.09
C GLY A 47 11.70 6.56 1.02
N MET A 48 11.39 5.89 -0.10
CA MET A 48 11.79 4.52 -0.40
C MET A 48 13.23 4.49 -0.93
N SER A 49 14.19 4.73 -0.06
CA SER A 49 15.59 5.04 -0.41
C SER A 49 16.38 3.85 -0.97
N HIS A 50 15.85 2.63 -0.87
CA HIS A 50 16.48 1.39 -1.34
C HIS A 50 15.59 0.70 -2.39
N THR A 51 14.85 1.49 -3.17
CA THR A 51 13.99 0.99 -4.24
C THR A 51 14.45 1.54 -5.58
N LYS A 52 14.51 0.64 -6.57
CA LYS A 52 14.75 0.98 -7.96
C LYS A 52 13.84 0.17 -8.86
N TRP A 53 13.02 0.87 -9.62
CA TRP A 53 12.10 0.28 -10.56
C TRP A 53 12.73 0.22 -11.95
N HIS A 54 12.82 -0.97 -12.53
CA HIS A 54 13.31 -1.23 -13.88
C HIS A 54 12.21 -1.68 -14.83
N ASN A 55 11.09 -2.16 -14.27
CA ASN A 55 9.96 -2.65 -15.04
C ASN A 55 8.64 -2.40 -14.30
N PRO A 56 7.51 -2.38 -15.02
CA PRO A 56 6.23 -2.02 -14.45
C PRO A 56 5.49 -3.15 -13.71
N ASN A 57 5.86 -4.40 -13.90
CA ASN A 57 5.03 -5.54 -13.50
C ASN A 57 5.73 -6.58 -12.61
N GLY A 58 7.00 -6.37 -12.28
CA GLY A 58 7.80 -7.29 -11.48
C GLY A 58 8.55 -8.36 -12.29
N ALA A 59 8.34 -8.44 -13.61
CA ALA A 59 9.11 -9.31 -14.50
C ALA A 59 10.11 -8.51 -15.34
N MET A 60 11.27 -9.07 -15.62
CA MET A 60 12.23 -8.45 -16.55
C MET A 60 11.55 -8.11 -17.88
N ILE A 61 11.84 -6.94 -18.43
CA ILE A 61 11.19 -6.46 -19.67
C ILE A 61 11.50 -7.39 -20.84
N SER A 62 12.68 -8.00 -20.87
CA SER A 62 13.09 -8.94 -21.93
C SER A 62 12.13 -10.11 -22.11
N VAL A 63 11.41 -10.54 -21.04
CA VAL A 63 10.43 -11.63 -21.16
C VAL A 63 9.08 -11.16 -21.74
N LEU A 64 8.88 -9.87 -21.91
CA LEU A 64 7.66 -9.27 -22.47
C LEU A 64 7.69 -9.21 -24.01
N GLN A 65 8.72 -9.79 -24.64
CA GLN A 65 8.80 -9.98 -26.10
C GLN A 65 8.53 -8.70 -26.93
N GLY A 66 8.97 -7.54 -26.45
CA GLY A 66 8.82 -6.23 -27.13
C GLY A 66 7.49 -5.52 -26.92
N TYR A 67 6.54 -6.07 -26.17
CA TYR A 67 5.29 -5.39 -25.83
C TYR A 67 5.46 -4.17 -24.91
N TYR A 68 6.63 -4.07 -24.24
CA TYR A 68 7.03 -2.92 -23.43
C TYR A 68 8.53 -2.69 -23.64
N ASN A 69 8.92 -1.56 -24.19
CA ASN A 69 10.30 -1.37 -24.68
C ASN A 69 10.86 0.01 -24.32
N PRO A 70 11.23 0.25 -23.06
CA PRO A 70 11.91 1.47 -22.65
C PRO A 70 13.30 1.55 -23.27
N GLN A 71 13.78 2.76 -23.55
CA GLN A 71 15.08 3.00 -24.18
C GLN A 71 16.17 3.36 -23.16
N ARG A 72 15.78 3.81 -21.98
CA ARG A 72 16.70 4.31 -20.93
C ARG A 72 16.87 3.34 -19.76
N TYR A 73 16.12 2.26 -19.74
CA TYR A 73 16.15 1.26 -18.67
C TYR A 73 16.71 -0.08 -19.17
N ASP A 74 17.44 -0.77 -18.29
CA ASP A 74 17.95 -2.10 -18.60
C ASP A 74 16.78 -3.11 -18.62
N VAL A 75 16.53 -3.67 -19.80
CA VAL A 75 15.42 -4.62 -20.03
C VAL A 75 15.63 -5.97 -19.33
N ASN A 76 16.87 -6.27 -18.90
CA ASN A 76 17.21 -7.48 -18.16
C ASN A 76 17.32 -7.27 -16.65
N ALA A 77 17.14 -6.05 -16.17
CA ALA A 77 17.20 -5.75 -14.75
C ALA A 77 15.89 -6.13 -14.03
N ASN A 78 16.04 -6.67 -12.83
CA ASN A 78 14.94 -6.86 -11.90
C ASN A 78 14.67 -5.57 -11.11
N ASN A 79 13.46 -5.42 -10.62
CA ASN A 79 13.13 -4.40 -9.63
C ASN A 79 13.86 -4.71 -8.31
N GLU A 80 14.38 -3.68 -7.66
CA GLU A 80 15.05 -3.78 -6.38
C GLU A 80 14.21 -3.09 -5.31
N ILE A 81 13.93 -3.78 -4.21
CA ILE A 81 13.14 -3.22 -3.12
C ILE A 81 13.48 -3.91 -1.79
N THR A 82 13.35 -3.16 -0.69
CA THR A 82 13.43 -3.71 0.67
C THR A 82 12.04 -3.90 1.27
N ALA A 83 11.93 -4.78 2.27
CA ALA A 83 10.67 -4.94 3.02
C ALA A 83 10.24 -3.63 3.71
N ARG A 84 11.20 -2.79 4.14
CA ARG A 84 10.92 -1.46 4.70
C ARG A 84 10.26 -0.56 3.65
N ASP A 85 10.85 -0.45 2.47
CA ASP A 85 10.33 0.42 1.41
C ASP A 85 8.95 -0.07 0.93
N MET A 86 8.77 -1.39 0.77
CA MET A 86 7.47 -1.95 0.45
C MET A 86 6.42 -1.66 1.53
N SER A 87 6.82 -1.62 2.81
CA SER A 87 5.88 -1.26 3.89
C SER A 87 5.49 0.23 3.88
N ILE A 88 6.39 1.12 3.45
CA ILE A 88 6.08 2.54 3.21
C ILE A 88 5.03 2.68 2.11
N LEU A 89 5.26 2.00 0.99
CA LEU A 89 4.35 1.98 -0.13
C LEU A 89 2.97 1.45 0.26
N ALA A 90 2.92 0.29 0.95
CA ALA A 90 1.68 -0.29 1.46
C ALA A 90 0.93 0.64 2.44
N TYR A 91 1.67 1.38 3.27
CA TYR A 91 1.10 2.39 4.16
C TYR A 91 0.35 3.48 3.36
N HIS A 92 0.98 4.02 2.32
CA HIS A 92 0.37 5.04 1.47
C HIS A 92 -0.87 4.52 0.75
N ILE A 93 -0.87 3.28 0.24
CA ILE A 93 -2.07 2.71 -0.37
C ILE A 93 -3.22 2.64 0.61
N VAL A 94 -2.98 2.06 1.77
CA VAL A 94 -4.03 1.86 2.77
C VAL A 94 -4.62 3.18 3.28
N ASN A 95 -3.79 4.24 3.38
CA ASN A 95 -4.23 5.51 3.95
C ASN A 95 -4.68 6.54 2.91
N ASP A 96 -4.01 6.57 1.75
CA ASP A 96 -4.23 7.62 0.75
C ASP A 96 -5.13 7.13 -0.40
N LEU A 97 -5.25 5.80 -0.57
CA LEU A 97 -6.02 5.12 -1.62
C LEU A 97 -6.87 3.96 -1.08
N PRO A 98 -7.65 4.16 0.00
CA PRO A 98 -8.38 3.06 0.64
C PRO A 98 -9.36 2.35 -0.31
N GLU A 99 -9.81 3.00 -1.38
CA GLU A 99 -10.67 2.42 -2.42
C GLU A 99 -10.00 1.27 -3.17
N MET A 100 -8.67 1.19 -3.18
CA MET A 100 -7.93 0.06 -3.78
C MET A 100 -8.20 -1.24 -3.05
N LEU A 101 -8.54 -1.18 -1.77
CA LEU A 101 -8.87 -2.37 -0.99
C LEU A 101 -10.13 -3.07 -1.52
N GLU A 102 -11.01 -2.37 -2.23
CA GLU A 102 -12.17 -2.98 -2.89
C GLU A 102 -11.77 -3.97 -3.99
N TYR A 103 -10.61 -3.77 -4.60
CA TYR A 103 -10.05 -4.67 -5.61
C TYR A 103 -9.15 -5.74 -4.98
N THR A 104 -8.28 -5.34 -4.04
CA THR A 104 -7.27 -6.26 -3.47
C THR A 104 -7.88 -7.32 -2.56
N LYS A 105 -9.06 -7.06 -1.97
CA LYS A 105 -9.77 -8.01 -1.09
C LYS A 105 -10.48 -9.14 -1.84
N GLN A 106 -10.56 -9.08 -3.17
CA GLN A 106 -11.28 -10.05 -3.97
C GLN A 106 -10.48 -11.36 -4.07
N ALA A 107 -10.95 -12.40 -3.43
CA ALA A 107 -10.38 -13.74 -3.59
C ALA A 107 -10.67 -14.34 -4.97
N HIS A 108 -11.74 -13.88 -5.60
CA HIS A 108 -12.21 -14.30 -6.91
C HIS A 108 -12.78 -13.11 -7.67
N THR A 109 -12.64 -13.07 -8.99
CA THR A 109 -13.24 -12.02 -9.83
C THR A 109 -13.63 -12.53 -11.20
N THR A 110 -14.64 -11.92 -11.78
CA THR A 110 -15.05 -12.12 -13.18
C THR A 110 -14.88 -10.82 -13.95
N ILE A 111 -14.37 -10.91 -15.17
CA ILE A 111 -14.23 -9.80 -16.12
C ILE A 111 -15.04 -10.06 -17.36
N MET A 112 -15.38 -9.00 -18.10
CA MET A 112 -16.19 -9.07 -19.34
C MET A 112 -17.51 -9.84 -19.15
N GLU A 113 -18.09 -9.74 -17.93
CA GLU A 113 -19.29 -10.47 -17.51
C GLU A 113 -20.44 -10.26 -18.50
N GLY A 114 -21.12 -11.36 -18.84
CA GLY A 114 -22.24 -11.36 -19.81
C GLY A 114 -21.83 -11.21 -21.27
N THR A 115 -20.53 -11.27 -21.60
CA THR A 115 -20.04 -11.23 -22.98
C THR A 115 -19.43 -12.58 -23.39
N PRO A 116 -19.19 -12.84 -24.70
CA PRO A 116 -18.45 -14.02 -25.17
C PRO A 116 -17.00 -14.11 -24.68
N TYR A 117 -16.50 -13.07 -24.03
CA TYR A 117 -15.12 -12.97 -23.51
C TYR A 117 -15.07 -13.02 -21.99
N GLU A 118 -16.15 -13.44 -21.35
CA GLU A 118 -16.22 -13.59 -19.90
C GLU A 118 -15.16 -14.57 -19.39
N GLN A 119 -14.40 -14.16 -18.38
CA GLN A 119 -13.37 -14.97 -17.74
C GLN A 119 -13.39 -14.74 -16.24
N SER A 120 -13.20 -15.82 -15.48
CA SER A 120 -13.13 -15.82 -14.03
C SER A 120 -11.72 -16.21 -13.55
N TYR A 121 -11.28 -15.58 -12.46
CA TYR A 121 -9.93 -15.75 -11.93
C TYR A 121 -9.95 -15.83 -10.40
N ASP A 122 -9.04 -16.62 -9.86
CA ASP A 122 -8.73 -16.68 -8.44
C ASP A 122 -7.52 -15.80 -8.11
N ASN A 123 -7.49 -15.28 -6.89
CA ASN A 123 -6.39 -14.48 -6.38
C ASN A 123 -5.27 -15.39 -5.84
N TYR A 124 -4.04 -15.07 -6.15
CA TYR A 124 -2.87 -15.73 -5.55
C TYR A 124 -2.69 -15.43 -4.05
N ASN A 125 -3.38 -14.41 -3.53
CA ASN A 125 -3.43 -14.15 -2.09
C ASN A 125 -4.44 -15.07 -1.41
N THR A 126 -4.01 -16.25 -1.04
CA THR A 126 -4.86 -17.27 -0.40
C THR A 126 -5.17 -16.99 1.08
N SER A 127 -4.68 -15.86 1.66
CA SER A 127 -5.06 -15.39 3.00
C SER A 127 -6.33 -14.53 2.99
N LEU A 128 -6.86 -14.17 1.81
CA LEU A 128 -8.14 -13.48 1.70
C LEU A 128 -9.30 -14.38 2.15
N GLU A 129 -10.43 -13.78 2.53
CA GLU A 129 -11.65 -14.52 2.85
C GLU A 129 -12.09 -15.41 1.68
N GLY A 130 -12.35 -16.67 1.94
CA GLY A 130 -12.60 -17.69 0.92
C GLY A 130 -11.35 -18.40 0.40
N GLY A 131 -10.16 -17.92 0.68
CA GLY A 131 -8.89 -18.55 0.30
C GLY A 131 -8.49 -19.72 1.21
N LYS A 132 -7.56 -20.57 0.75
CA LYS A 132 -7.08 -21.77 1.45
C LYS A 132 -6.51 -21.48 2.85
N PHE A 133 -5.86 -20.35 3.03
CA PHE A 133 -5.24 -19.91 4.28
C PHE A 133 -5.94 -18.67 4.85
N ALA A 134 -7.25 -18.54 4.63
CA ALA A 134 -8.01 -17.36 5.02
C ALA A 134 -7.69 -16.89 6.43
N LEU A 135 -7.31 -15.61 6.55
CA LEU A 135 -7.06 -14.92 7.81
C LEU A 135 -8.12 -13.82 8.00
N LYS A 136 -8.88 -13.91 9.07
CA LYS A 136 -9.98 -12.98 9.34
C LYS A 136 -9.52 -11.52 9.30
N GLY A 137 -10.12 -10.76 8.40
CA GLY A 137 -9.89 -9.33 8.23
C GLY A 137 -8.79 -8.97 7.23
N THR A 138 -8.18 -9.94 6.55
CA THR A 138 -7.24 -9.68 5.45
C THR A 138 -8.01 -9.14 4.24
N ASP A 139 -7.61 -7.96 3.74
CA ASP A 139 -8.26 -7.23 2.66
C ASP A 139 -7.30 -6.76 1.56
N GLY A 140 -6.11 -7.32 1.51
CA GLY A 140 -5.11 -7.04 0.47
C GLY A 140 -3.73 -7.51 0.90
N LEU A 141 -2.65 -7.16 0.20
CA LEU A 141 -2.57 -6.28 -0.97
C LEU A 141 -2.21 -7.09 -2.23
N LYS A 142 -0.95 -7.59 -2.29
CA LYS A 142 -0.41 -8.24 -3.50
C LYS A 142 0.63 -9.31 -3.18
N THR A 143 0.58 -10.39 -3.94
CA THR A 143 1.64 -11.41 -4.02
C THR A 143 2.52 -11.16 -5.23
N GLY A 144 3.75 -11.67 -5.19
CA GLY A 144 4.67 -11.71 -6.32
C GLY A 144 5.50 -12.98 -6.28
N SER A 145 5.85 -13.52 -7.44
CA SER A 145 6.68 -14.72 -7.53
C SER A 145 7.52 -14.68 -8.79
N SER A 146 8.80 -14.99 -8.68
CA SER A 146 9.69 -15.12 -9.82
C SER A 146 10.88 -16.03 -9.50
N PRO A 147 11.57 -16.61 -10.51
CA PRO A 147 12.76 -17.39 -10.29
C PRO A 147 13.90 -16.64 -9.58
N THR A 148 13.93 -15.31 -9.68
CA THR A 148 15.00 -14.47 -9.12
C THR A 148 14.66 -13.87 -7.74
N ALA A 149 13.38 -13.90 -7.34
CA ALA A 149 12.92 -13.29 -6.09
C ALA A 149 12.10 -14.24 -5.22
N ASP A 150 11.98 -15.51 -5.61
CA ASP A 150 11.16 -16.50 -4.92
C ASP A 150 9.71 -16.03 -4.67
N TYR A 151 9.10 -16.38 -3.54
CA TYR A 151 7.73 -16.02 -3.22
C TYR A 151 7.65 -14.82 -2.28
N ASN A 152 6.89 -13.80 -2.69
CA ASN A 152 6.75 -12.53 -2.00
C ASN A 152 5.28 -12.26 -1.62
N TYR A 153 5.09 -11.56 -0.50
CA TYR A 153 3.78 -11.29 0.05
C TYR A 153 3.76 -9.93 0.76
N THR A 154 2.90 -9.06 0.30
CA THR A 154 2.55 -7.83 1.02
C THR A 154 1.07 -7.89 1.31
N ALA A 155 0.71 -7.85 2.58
CA ALA A 155 -0.67 -7.93 2.99
C ALA A 155 -1.06 -6.84 3.98
N THR A 156 -2.37 -6.66 4.10
CA THR A 156 -2.98 -5.84 5.14
C THR A 156 -4.16 -6.56 5.74
N THR A 157 -4.25 -6.48 7.07
CA THR A 157 -5.30 -7.15 7.85
C THR A 157 -5.88 -6.16 8.84
N LYS A 158 -7.22 -6.02 8.88
CA LYS A 158 -7.94 -5.09 9.76
C LYS A 158 -8.87 -5.84 10.70
N ARG A 159 -8.74 -5.56 11.99
CA ARG A 159 -9.66 -6.04 13.04
C ARG A 159 -10.13 -4.85 13.89
N GLY A 160 -11.39 -4.50 13.76
CA GLY A 160 -11.93 -3.28 14.38
C GLY A 160 -11.20 -2.03 13.88
N LYS A 161 -10.62 -1.26 14.80
CA LYS A 161 -9.82 -0.07 14.46
C LYS A 161 -8.34 -0.37 14.21
N GLN A 162 -7.86 -1.56 14.55
CA GLN A 162 -6.48 -1.95 14.35
C GLN A 162 -6.28 -2.48 12.94
N ARG A 163 -5.32 -1.91 12.22
CA ARG A 163 -4.83 -2.40 10.93
C ARG A 163 -3.34 -2.67 11.06
N ILE A 164 -2.90 -3.75 10.47
CA ILE A 164 -1.49 -4.09 10.30
C ILE A 164 -1.18 -4.23 8.83
N ILE A 165 0.07 -3.98 8.50
CA ILE A 165 0.67 -4.23 7.19
C ILE A 165 1.83 -5.18 7.43
N GLU A 166 1.96 -6.19 6.61
CA GLU A 166 3.03 -7.17 6.66
C GLU A 166 3.70 -7.30 5.30
N VAL A 167 5.00 -7.40 5.30
CA VAL A 167 5.82 -7.57 4.10
C VAL A 167 6.77 -8.74 4.31
N ILE A 168 6.70 -9.71 3.43
CA ILE A 168 7.51 -10.92 3.43
C ILE A 168 8.10 -11.07 2.04
N LEU A 169 9.41 -11.11 1.94
CA LEU A 169 10.12 -11.19 0.67
C LEU A 169 11.04 -12.40 0.66
N GLY A 170 11.18 -13.05 -0.51
CA GLY A 170 12.15 -14.10 -0.76
C GLY A 170 11.90 -15.38 0.04
N VAL A 171 10.66 -15.87 0.07
CA VAL A 171 10.30 -17.07 0.83
C VAL A 171 10.45 -18.32 -0.03
N GLY A 172 11.12 -19.31 0.51
CA GLY A 172 11.21 -20.66 -0.07
C GLY A 172 12.14 -20.77 -1.25
N ASN A 173 11.77 -21.58 -2.22
CA ASN A 173 12.45 -21.76 -3.49
C ASN A 173 11.36 -21.80 -4.57
N TYR A 174 11.49 -20.97 -5.60
CA TYR A 174 10.50 -20.85 -6.69
C TYR A 174 10.25 -22.19 -7.41
N ASP A 175 11.26 -23.06 -7.52
CA ASP A 175 11.14 -24.37 -8.17
C ASP A 175 10.37 -25.41 -7.32
N VAL A 176 9.99 -25.05 -6.10
CA VAL A 176 9.26 -25.92 -5.16
C VAL A 176 7.85 -25.37 -4.95
N GLU A 177 6.87 -25.94 -5.63
CA GLU A 177 5.47 -25.47 -5.65
C GLU A 177 4.88 -25.24 -4.24
N ILE A 178 5.11 -26.20 -3.30
CA ILE A 178 4.58 -26.05 -1.93
C ILE A 178 5.11 -24.81 -1.21
N ALA A 179 6.30 -24.30 -1.58
CA ALA A 179 6.91 -23.14 -0.97
C ALA A 179 6.11 -21.85 -1.23
N GLU A 180 5.30 -21.81 -2.29
CA GLU A 180 4.38 -20.69 -2.51
C GLU A 180 3.46 -20.46 -1.31
N SER A 181 2.98 -21.51 -0.69
CA SER A 181 2.07 -21.44 0.46
C SER A 181 2.74 -20.89 1.72
N TYR A 182 4.06 -20.98 1.83
CA TYR A 182 4.79 -20.57 3.03
C TYR A 182 4.69 -19.06 3.27
N ARG A 183 4.66 -18.23 2.22
CA ARG A 183 4.49 -16.78 2.36
C ARG A 183 3.19 -16.42 3.10
N ASN A 184 2.07 -17.11 2.79
CA ASN A 184 0.79 -16.90 3.44
C ASN A 184 0.79 -17.41 4.89
N GLN A 185 1.38 -18.60 5.15
CA GLN A 185 1.45 -19.17 6.49
C GLN A 185 2.33 -18.34 7.43
N ILE A 186 3.48 -17.87 6.94
CA ILE A 186 4.37 -16.98 7.70
C ILE A 186 3.66 -15.66 7.99
N GLY A 187 3.03 -15.02 6.98
CA GLY A 187 2.30 -13.79 7.13
C GLY A 187 1.17 -13.92 8.14
N ASN A 188 0.32 -14.92 7.98
CA ASN A 188 -0.78 -15.18 8.91
C ASN A 188 -0.28 -15.36 10.36
N THR A 189 0.85 -16.04 10.55
CA THR A 189 1.45 -16.24 11.87
C THR A 189 1.94 -14.91 12.47
N LEU A 190 2.60 -14.09 11.67
CA LEU A 190 3.06 -12.76 12.09
C LEU A 190 1.87 -11.83 12.40
N ALA A 191 0.84 -11.83 11.56
CA ALA A 191 -0.37 -11.07 11.78
C ALA A 191 -1.06 -11.44 13.09
N GLU A 192 -1.28 -12.74 13.33
CA GLU A 192 -1.88 -13.22 14.60
C GLU A 192 -1.03 -12.81 15.81
N LYS A 193 0.30 -12.94 15.72
CA LYS A 193 1.21 -12.50 16.77
C LYS A 193 1.07 -11.00 17.05
N MET A 194 0.99 -10.17 16.00
CA MET A 194 0.81 -8.72 16.15
C MET A 194 -0.55 -8.39 16.79
N PHE A 195 -1.64 -9.07 16.42
CA PHE A 195 -2.94 -8.90 17.06
C PHE A 195 -2.96 -9.45 18.48
N ALA A 196 -2.18 -10.49 18.80
CA ALA A 196 -2.05 -11.01 20.15
C ALA A 196 -1.28 -10.05 21.06
N ASP A 197 -0.17 -9.50 20.59
CA ASP A 197 0.78 -8.73 21.42
C ASP A 197 0.40 -7.24 21.51
N TYR A 198 -0.24 -6.67 20.48
CA TYR A 198 -0.51 -5.25 20.37
C TYR A 198 -1.99 -4.93 20.23
N GLN A 199 -2.34 -3.67 20.53
CA GLN A 199 -3.70 -3.14 20.35
C GLN A 199 -3.63 -1.68 19.90
N TYR A 200 -4.51 -1.30 18.99
CA TYR A 200 -4.76 0.09 18.64
C TYR A 200 -5.91 0.61 19.49
N LYS A 201 -5.62 1.48 20.45
CA LYS A 201 -6.61 1.96 21.40
C LYS A 201 -6.56 3.46 21.60
N LYS A 202 -7.66 4.01 22.13
CA LYS A 202 -7.70 5.38 22.59
C LYS A 202 -6.74 5.57 23.75
N ILE A 203 -5.85 6.55 23.63
CA ILE A 203 -4.86 6.93 24.63
C ILE A 203 -5.36 8.14 25.43
N LEU A 204 -5.85 9.17 24.74
CA LEU A 204 -6.45 10.37 25.32
C LEU A 204 -7.73 10.73 24.56
N SER A 205 -8.69 11.31 25.27
CA SER A 205 -9.89 11.90 24.65
C SER A 205 -9.58 13.28 24.08
N ALA A 206 -10.46 13.80 23.21
CA ALA A 206 -10.42 15.19 22.79
C ALA A 206 -10.53 16.12 24.03
N GLY A 207 -9.91 17.31 23.95
CA GLY A 207 -9.90 18.29 25.05
C GLY A 207 -8.49 18.65 25.52
N ASP A 208 -8.42 19.31 26.67
CA ASP A 208 -7.16 19.79 27.24
C ASP A 208 -6.49 18.74 28.11
N HIS A 209 -5.17 18.59 27.95
CA HIS A 209 -4.33 17.65 28.69
C HIS A 209 -3.00 18.31 29.09
N THR A 210 -2.46 17.90 30.24
CA THR A 210 -1.11 18.30 30.66
C THR A 210 -0.14 17.19 30.37
N ILE A 211 0.82 17.41 29.48
CA ILE A 211 1.88 16.48 29.09
C ILE A 211 3.22 17.19 29.22
N ASP A 212 4.17 16.58 29.89
CA ASP A 212 5.51 17.15 30.15
C ASP A 212 5.45 18.58 30.72
N GLY A 213 4.44 18.85 31.61
CA GLY A 213 4.23 20.16 32.25
C GLY A 213 3.62 21.23 31.33
N LYS A 214 3.25 20.91 30.09
CA LYS A 214 2.58 21.82 29.14
C LYS A 214 1.14 21.43 28.95
N THR A 215 0.24 22.43 28.91
CA THR A 215 -1.17 22.21 28.57
C THR A 215 -1.34 22.27 27.05
N ILE A 216 -1.83 21.19 26.48
CA ILE A 216 -2.10 21.01 25.05
C ILE A 216 -3.58 20.79 24.82
N HIS A 217 -4.07 21.16 23.65
CA HIS A 217 -5.43 20.88 23.20
C HIS A 217 -5.47 19.83 22.09
N LEU A 218 -6.24 18.75 22.29
CA LEU A 218 -6.53 17.72 21.28
C LEU A 218 -7.89 17.99 20.64
N LYS A 219 -7.90 18.21 19.32
CA LYS A 219 -9.15 18.44 18.56
C LYS A 219 -10.02 17.19 18.45
N GLN A 220 -9.42 16.01 18.59
CA GLN A 220 -10.07 14.70 18.50
C GLN A 220 -9.39 13.69 19.41
N ASP A 221 -10.06 12.56 19.65
CA ASP A 221 -9.50 11.46 20.41
C ASP A 221 -8.18 11.00 19.79
N PHE A 222 -7.18 10.80 20.62
CA PHE A 222 -5.86 10.29 20.21
C PHE A 222 -5.79 8.78 20.38
N TYR A 223 -5.54 8.09 19.29
CA TYR A 223 -5.34 6.63 19.24
C TYR A 223 -3.91 6.30 18.91
N ALA A 224 -3.40 5.20 19.45
CA ALA A 224 -2.08 4.66 19.09
C ALA A 224 -2.01 3.14 19.27
N THR A 225 -1.06 2.52 18.56
CA THR A 225 -0.70 1.12 18.75
C THR A 225 0.19 1.01 19.99
N VAL A 226 -0.16 0.14 20.92
CA VAL A 226 0.60 -0.12 22.14
C VAL A 226 0.66 -1.61 22.42
N LYS A 227 1.72 -2.06 23.07
CA LYS A 227 1.80 -3.45 23.56
C LYS A 227 0.74 -3.68 24.62
N LYS A 228 0.03 -4.79 24.56
CA LYS A 228 -0.99 -5.15 25.56
C LYS A 228 -0.35 -5.27 26.93
N GLY A 229 -1.10 -4.86 27.97
CA GLY A 229 -0.61 -4.86 29.35
C GLY A 229 0.39 -3.77 29.72
N THR A 230 0.76 -2.88 28.75
CA THR A 230 1.70 -1.79 29.03
C THR A 230 0.98 -0.44 29.11
N LYS A 231 1.52 0.47 29.94
CA LYS A 231 1.14 1.89 29.96
C LYS A 231 2.05 2.65 29.01
N PRO A 232 1.54 3.28 27.95
CA PRO A 232 2.37 4.02 27.02
C PRO A 232 2.93 5.29 27.68
N ALA A 233 4.19 5.60 27.38
CA ALA A 233 4.78 6.90 27.72
C ALA A 233 4.38 7.92 26.64
N LEU A 234 3.86 9.08 27.05
CA LEU A 234 3.47 10.17 26.19
C LEU A 234 4.52 11.27 26.24
N LYS A 235 4.89 11.82 25.11
CA LYS A 235 5.81 12.95 25.01
C LYS A 235 5.38 13.96 23.98
N LEU A 236 5.83 15.21 24.18
CA LEU A 236 5.69 16.29 23.21
C LEU A 236 6.99 16.43 22.41
N GLU A 237 6.94 16.13 21.12
CA GLU A 237 8.06 16.25 20.20
C GLU A 237 7.64 17.07 18.97
N ASN A 238 8.34 18.16 18.69
CA ASN A 238 8.10 19.01 17.52
C ASN A 238 6.61 19.42 17.35
N ASN A 239 5.97 19.88 18.43
CA ASN A 239 4.55 20.22 18.47
C ASN A 239 3.61 19.06 18.11
N ARG A 240 4.03 17.84 18.39
CA ARG A 240 3.21 16.64 18.23
C ARG A 240 3.17 15.86 19.54
N LEU A 241 2.02 15.29 19.85
CA LEU A 241 1.88 14.31 20.90
C LEU A 241 2.24 12.93 20.32
N VAL A 242 3.25 12.32 20.87
CA VAL A 242 3.81 11.03 20.42
C VAL A 242 3.71 9.99 21.53
N VAL A 243 3.50 8.74 21.15
CA VAL A 243 3.56 7.58 22.06
C VAL A 243 4.90 6.91 21.91
N HIS A 244 5.65 6.84 23.01
CA HIS A 244 6.84 6.00 23.09
C HIS A 244 6.44 4.57 23.48
N ASN A 245 6.24 3.73 22.49
CA ASN A 245 5.73 2.35 22.62
C ASN A 245 6.81 1.29 22.31
N GLY A 246 8.06 1.70 22.06
CA GLY A 246 9.16 0.81 21.68
C GLY A 246 9.13 0.35 20.22
N LEU A 247 8.13 0.77 19.42
CA LEU A 247 8.08 0.46 17.99
C LEU A 247 8.96 1.43 17.20
N GLN A 248 9.67 0.90 16.22
CA GLN A 248 10.49 1.72 15.34
C GLN A 248 9.63 2.44 14.30
N GLN A 249 9.99 3.69 14.02
CA GLN A 249 9.44 4.44 12.90
C GLN A 249 9.93 3.82 11.58
N VAL A 250 9.01 3.48 10.69
CA VAL A 250 9.33 2.88 9.39
C VAL A 250 9.97 3.89 8.45
N SER A 251 9.43 5.11 8.41
CA SER A 251 9.93 6.20 7.57
C SER A 251 9.84 7.54 8.29
N PRO A 252 10.83 8.43 8.17
CA PRO A 252 10.78 9.79 8.71
C PRO A 252 9.72 10.65 8.00
N SER A 253 9.27 10.27 6.80
CA SER A 253 8.18 10.95 6.09
C SER A 253 6.83 10.72 6.75
N ILE A 254 6.63 9.56 7.39
CA ILE A 254 5.42 9.22 8.14
C ILE A 254 5.55 9.78 9.56
N LYS A 255 4.99 10.97 9.78
CA LYS A 255 5.11 11.66 11.08
C LYS A 255 4.34 10.93 12.19
N PRO A 256 4.99 10.54 13.29
CA PRO A 256 4.31 9.87 14.40
C PRO A 256 3.37 10.81 15.15
N GLY A 257 2.39 10.24 15.84
CA GLY A 257 1.49 10.96 16.73
C GLY A 257 0.57 11.98 16.04
N VAL A 258 0.03 12.91 16.80
CA VAL A 258 -0.88 13.94 16.33
C VAL A 258 -0.33 15.33 16.60
N ALA A 259 -0.56 16.28 15.70
CA ALA A 259 -0.23 17.69 15.92
C ALA A 259 -1.09 18.24 17.08
N VAL A 260 -0.47 19.02 17.93
CA VAL A 260 -1.14 19.68 19.06
C VAL A 260 -1.01 21.20 18.94
N SER A 261 -1.97 21.93 19.49
CA SER A 261 -1.90 23.38 19.66
C SER A 261 -1.82 23.73 21.15
N ASP A 262 -1.20 24.86 21.48
CA ASP A 262 -1.29 25.40 22.83
C ASP A 262 -2.75 25.75 23.13
N SER A 263 -3.22 25.49 24.35
CA SER A 263 -4.62 25.75 24.77
C SER A 263 -5.05 27.24 24.70
N LYS A 264 -4.13 28.15 24.38
CA LYS A 264 -4.36 29.60 24.33
C LYS A 264 -4.49 30.22 22.94
N THR A 265 -4.46 29.44 21.85
CA THR A 265 -4.50 30.02 20.50
C THR A 265 -5.68 29.48 19.70
N THR A 266 -6.87 30.02 19.94
CA THR A 266 -7.99 29.98 18.98
C THR A 266 -7.73 31.05 17.91
N THR A 267 -6.85 30.82 17.00
CA THR A 267 -6.80 31.60 15.75
C THR A 267 -7.35 30.72 14.63
N PHE A 268 -8.56 31.06 14.21
CA PHE A 268 -9.14 30.56 12.96
C PHE A 268 -8.25 30.99 11.80
N SER A 269 -7.42 30.11 11.31
CA SER A 269 -6.78 30.23 10.00
C SER A 269 -7.41 29.21 9.06
N SER A 270 -8.44 29.63 8.35
CA SER A 270 -8.93 28.95 7.17
C SER A 270 -7.93 29.17 6.04
N LYS A 271 -6.89 28.37 5.96
CA LYS A 271 -6.17 28.14 4.71
C LYS A 271 -6.51 26.73 4.26
N SER A 272 -7.45 26.63 3.35
CA SER A 272 -7.60 25.46 2.49
C SER A 272 -6.25 25.28 1.74
N LYS A 273 -5.38 24.44 2.27
CA LYS A 273 -4.32 23.86 1.44
C LYS A 273 -5.03 22.92 0.50
N GLY A 274 -5.05 23.30 -0.78
CA GLY A 274 -5.36 22.37 -1.85
C GLY A 274 -4.50 21.11 -1.59
N LEU A 275 -5.15 19.97 -1.52
CA LEU A 275 -4.42 18.70 -1.55
C LEU A 275 -3.59 18.73 -2.81
N ASP A 276 -2.27 18.78 -2.63
CA ASP A 276 -1.33 18.44 -3.69
C ASP A 276 -1.51 16.94 -3.94
N VAL A 277 -2.29 16.65 -4.95
CA VAL A 277 -2.79 15.32 -5.32
C VAL A 277 -1.73 14.49 -6.02
N MET A 278 -0.47 14.90 -5.94
CA MET A 278 0.65 14.32 -6.67
C MET A 278 1.25 13.04 -6.03
N TRP A 279 0.78 12.62 -4.86
CA TRP A 279 1.35 11.51 -4.08
C TRP A 279 0.90 10.09 -4.50
N LEU A 280 0.16 9.97 -5.60
CA LEU A 280 -0.70 8.81 -5.87
C LEU A 280 -0.15 7.78 -6.86
N PHE A 281 1.12 7.91 -7.29
CA PHE A 281 1.58 7.19 -8.48
C PHE A 281 2.55 6.02 -8.28
N CYS A 282 2.86 5.61 -7.07
CA CYS A 282 3.91 4.63 -6.82
C CYS A 282 3.46 3.18 -6.65
N PHE A 283 2.18 2.93 -6.65
CA PHE A 283 1.71 1.57 -6.87
C PHE A 283 1.33 1.45 -8.33
N LEU A 284 1.98 0.58 -8.98
CA LEU A 284 1.74 0.34 -10.38
C LEU A 284 0.28 0.22 -10.77
N PRO A 285 -0.62 -0.27 -9.94
CA PRO A 285 -2.04 -0.19 -10.23
C PRO A 285 -2.72 1.06 -9.69
N ALA A 286 -2.35 1.49 -8.50
CA ALA A 286 -3.11 2.50 -7.78
C ALA A 286 -2.83 3.93 -8.27
N GLY A 287 -1.58 4.22 -8.63
CA GLY A 287 -1.23 5.51 -9.22
C GLY A 287 -1.79 5.71 -10.63
N ILE A 288 -1.79 4.65 -11.42
CA ILE A 288 -2.44 4.60 -12.73
C ILE A 288 -3.94 4.92 -12.58
N LEU A 289 -4.59 4.37 -11.59
CA LEU A 289 -6.00 4.55 -11.32
C LEU A 289 -6.40 5.97 -11.01
N TYR A 290 -5.63 6.66 -10.20
CA TYR A 290 -5.96 8.04 -9.84
C TYR A 290 -5.92 8.99 -11.05
N LEU A 291 -4.94 8.84 -11.94
CA LEU A 291 -4.90 9.66 -13.17
C LEU A 291 -6.06 9.36 -14.09
N ILE A 292 -6.45 8.09 -14.22
CA ILE A 292 -7.57 7.69 -15.05
C ILE A 292 -8.88 8.21 -14.46
N PHE A 293 -9.12 8.09 -13.15
CA PHE A 293 -10.30 8.66 -12.50
C PHE A 293 -10.35 10.18 -12.63
N LYS A 294 -9.23 10.87 -12.51
CA LYS A 294 -9.17 12.34 -12.63
C LYS A 294 -9.42 12.81 -14.06
N GLN A 295 -9.02 12.05 -15.07
CA GLN A 295 -9.27 12.39 -16.48
C GLN A 295 -10.68 12.01 -16.94
N THR A 296 -11.33 11.02 -16.31
CA THR A 296 -12.65 10.53 -16.69
C THR A 296 -13.81 11.09 -15.88
N ASP A 297 -13.56 11.95 -14.87
CA ASP A 297 -14.63 12.59 -14.07
C ASP A 297 -15.46 13.55 -14.96
N PRO A 298 -16.74 13.22 -15.25
CA PRO A 298 -17.60 14.02 -16.12
C PRO A 298 -17.90 15.42 -15.59
N LYS A 299 -17.67 15.69 -14.30
CA LYS A 299 -17.95 16.99 -13.64
C LYS A 299 -16.89 18.06 -13.90
N ARG A 300 -15.78 17.73 -14.56
CA ARG A 300 -14.72 18.69 -14.92
C ARG A 300 -14.63 19.03 -16.41
N ARG A 301 -15.58 18.58 -17.23
CA ARG A 301 -15.70 18.97 -18.63
C ARG A 301 -16.76 20.07 -18.88
N LYS A 302 -16.88 21.01 -17.94
CA LYS A 302 -17.63 22.26 -18.18
C LYS A 302 -16.74 23.44 -17.80
#